data_e4c8add88c3499c8e59b4bcdcc4c5505
#
_entry.id   e4c8add88c3499c8e59b4bcdcc4c5505
#
_cell.length_a   1.000
_cell.length_b   1.000
_cell.length_c   1.000
_cell.angle_alpha   90.00
_cell.angle_beta   90.00
_cell.angle_gamma   90.00
#
_symmetry.space_group_name_H-M   'P 1'
#
loop_
_entity.id
_entity.type
_entity.pdbx_description
1 polymer ?
#
loop_
_entity_poly.entity_id
_entity_poly.type
_entity_poly.pdbx_seq_one_letter_code
_entity_poly.pdbx_strand_id
1 'polypeptide(L)'
;MKKEKIKQKKQKRKSRKISVSWYISFIVIAELAAVLGIATGLSYFLTNQFQILANIPLTVWVIIIGILLGIPISIFVNRALLLPIRMLSEAMNAVAHGNFDVKMRTSAPFSDIEKAYRDFNLMTEELAATEILKTDFVSNVSHEIKTPITAIEGYAMLLQGSEDLSEEDAEYVEKILLNSKRLSELVGNMLLFSKIDNQAIDTKVESFSLDEQIRQSILLLEPKWAEKEIELDVDLESIEYEGNKALMMHVWNNLIDNAIKFTPEKSTVSIALRKDGDRVIFTVEDEGEGIAEEDSGHIFDKFYQCDNSHKQEGNGLGLALVKSITDALGGSVSTENTEKGCRFTVILQ
;
A
#
# COMPACT_ATOMS: atom_id res chain seq x y z
N MET A 1 -43.54 27.34 13.82
CA MET A 1 -44.26 27.59 12.56
C MET A 1 -43.52 28.49 11.54
N LYS A 2 -42.95 29.67 11.90
CA LYS A 2 -42.28 30.54 10.92
C LYS A 2 -40.96 29.99 10.38
N LYS A 3 -40.17 29.26 11.20
CA LYS A 3 -38.89 28.63 10.79
C LYS A 3 -39.07 27.39 9.88
N GLU A 4 -40.17 26.66 10.05
CA GLU A 4 -40.47 25.50 9.16
C GLU A 4 -40.96 25.94 7.79
N LYS A 5 -41.76 26.99 7.69
CA LYS A 5 -42.17 27.57 6.39
C LYS A 5 -40.98 28.17 5.62
N ILE A 6 -39.95 28.65 6.31
CA ILE A 6 -38.72 29.15 5.67
C ILE A 6 -37.87 27.98 5.18
N LYS A 7 -37.79 26.85 5.94
CA LYS A 7 -37.11 25.63 5.48
C LYS A 7 -37.82 25.00 4.30
N GLN A 8 -39.15 24.92 4.33
CA GLN A 8 -39.92 24.38 3.20
C GLN A 8 -39.86 25.26 1.93
N LYS A 9 -39.77 26.60 2.09
CA LYS A 9 -39.56 27.52 0.96
C LYS A 9 -38.14 27.45 0.38
N LYS A 10 -37.11 27.19 1.22
CA LYS A 10 -35.75 26.93 0.79
C LYS A 10 -35.60 25.56 0.08
N GLN A 11 -36.35 24.57 0.53
CA GLN A 11 -36.39 23.24 -0.11
C GLN A 11 -37.12 23.24 -1.46
N LYS A 12 -38.17 24.07 -1.62
CA LYS A 12 -38.89 24.29 -2.88
C LYS A 12 -38.12 25.13 -3.91
N ARG A 13 -37.08 25.86 -3.50
CA ARG A 13 -36.15 26.61 -4.38
C ARG A 13 -34.93 25.79 -4.82
N LYS A 14 -34.90 24.49 -4.53
CA LYS A 14 -34.03 23.56 -5.24
C LYS A 14 -34.49 23.57 -6.69
N SER A 15 -33.84 24.42 -7.52
CA SER A 15 -34.03 24.48 -8.96
C SER A 15 -34.17 23.04 -9.48
N ARG A 16 -35.19 22.79 -10.33
CA ARG A 16 -35.27 21.59 -11.16
C ARG A 16 -34.02 21.57 -12.06
N LYS A 17 -32.91 21.13 -11.51
CA LYS A 17 -31.73 20.84 -12.34
C LYS A 17 -32.11 19.60 -13.16
N ILE A 18 -32.22 19.79 -14.44
CA ILE A 18 -32.55 18.76 -15.42
C ILE A 18 -31.46 17.67 -15.32
N SER A 19 -31.85 16.40 -15.34
CA SER A 19 -30.83 15.32 -15.34
C SER A 19 -29.95 15.43 -16.58
N VAL A 20 -28.66 15.11 -16.43
CA VAL A 20 -27.68 15.17 -17.54
C VAL A 20 -28.17 14.42 -18.77
N SER A 21 -28.81 13.26 -18.58
CA SER A 21 -29.36 12.46 -19.68
C SER A 21 -30.45 13.18 -20.46
N TRP A 22 -31.39 13.83 -19.77
CA TRP A 22 -32.44 14.62 -20.42
C TRP A 22 -31.90 15.83 -21.17
N TYR A 23 -30.88 16.47 -20.58
CA TYR A 23 -30.23 17.64 -21.20
C TYR A 23 -29.47 17.27 -22.46
N ILE A 24 -28.72 16.15 -22.47
CA ILE A 24 -28.03 15.65 -23.66
C ILE A 24 -29.03 15.30 -24.77
N SER A 25 -30.08 14.53 -24.44
CA SER A 25 -31.09 14.15 -25.42
C SER A 25 -31.78 15.38 -26.03
N PHE A 26 -32.08 16.38 -25.21
CA PHE A 26 -32.68 17.62 -25.69
C PHE A 26 -31.72 18.40 -26.60
N ILE A 27 -30.43 18.49 -26.28
CA ILE A 27 -29.42 19.15 -27.12
C ILE A 27 -29.34 18.45 -28.47
N VAL A 28 -29.23 17.12 -28.51
CA VAL A 28 -29.10 16.37 -29.76
C VAL A 28 -30.35 16.55 -30.66
N ILE A 29 -31.54 16.47 -30.07
CA ILE A 29 -32.80 16.68 -30.81
C ILE A 29 -32.90 18.14 -31.33
N ALA A 30 -32.57 19.11 -30.48
CA ALA A 30 -32.59 20.52 -30.85
C ALA A 30 -31.56 20.84 -31.95
N GLU A 31 -30.37 20.23 -31.88
CA GLU A 31 -29.35 20.36 -32.93
C GLU A 31 -29.84 19.82 -34.27
N LEU A 32 -30.38 18.58 -34.29
CA LEU A 32 -30.91 17.98 -35.51
C LEU A 32 -32.03 18.82 -36.09
N ALA A 33 -32.95 19.31 -35.28
CA ALA A 33 -34.05 20.17 -35.72
C ALA A 33 -33.53 21.53 -36.25
N ALA A 34 -32.54 22.13 -35.60
CA ALA A 34 -31.93 23.39 -36.02
C ALA A 34 -31.17 23.23 -37.33
N VAL A 35 -30.37 22.19 -37.51
CA VAL A 35 -29.64 21.89 -38.76
C VAL A 35 -30.62 21.77 -39.92
N LEU A 36 -31.68 20.97 -39.73
CA LEU A 36 -32.68 20.76 -40.79
C LEU A 36 -33.47 22.05 -41.11
N GLY A 37 -33.91 22.78 -40.09
CA GLY A 37 -34.68 24.01 -40.23
C GLY A 37 -33.89 25.15 -40.87
N ILE A 38 -32.63 25.34 -40.44
CA ILE A 38 -31.75 26.37 -41.01
C ILE A 38 -31.34 26.01 -42.44
N ALA A 39 -31.01 24.74 -42.70
CA ALA A 39 -30.62 24.28 -44.02
C ALA A 39 -31.76 24.43 -45.04
N THR A 40 -33.00 24.06 -44.67
CA THR A 40 -34.17 24.22 -45.53
C THR A 40 -34.53 25.70 -45.74
N GLY A 41 -34.51 26.52 -44.69
CA GLY A 41 -34.78 27.95 -44.76
C GLY A 41 -33.76 28.70 -45.60
N LEU A 42 -32.46 28.40 -45.43
CA LEU A 42 -31.38 29.00 -46.17
C LEU A 42 -31.40 28.58 -47.65
N SER A 43 -31.65 27.30 -47.94
CA SER A 43 -31.84 26.81 -49.32
C SER A 43 -33.00 27.50 -50.01
N TYR A 44 -34.15 27.62 -49.34
CA TYR A 44 -35.32 28.34 -49.91
C TYR A 44 -35.02 29.80 -50.13
N PHE A 45 -34.43 30.53 -49.21
CA PHE A 45 -34.07 31.94 -49.34
C PHE A 45 -33.09 32.21 -50.49
N LEU A 46 -32.02 31.40 -50.58
CA LEU A 46 -30.98 31.53 -51.59
C LEU A 46 -31.51 31.20 -53.00
N THR A 47 -32.37 30.19 -53.10
CA THR A 47 -33.03 29.86 -54.40
C THR A 47 -33.93 30.98 -54.86
N ASN A 48 -34.59 31.68 -53.96
CA ASN A 48 -35.52 32.75 -54.30
C ASN A 48 -34.84 34.12 -54.62
N GLN A 49 -33.69 34.40 -53.95
CA GLN A 49 -33.03 35.72 -54.08
C GLN A 49 -31.81 35.72 -55.01
N PHE A 50 -31.14 34.59 -55.18
CA PHE A 50 -29.86 34.46 -55.90
C PHE A 50 -29.89 33.27 -56.86
N GLN A 51 -30.22 33.47 -58.10
CA GLN A 51 -30.26 32.41 -59.14
C GLN A 51 -28.92 31.62 -59.25
N ILE A 52 -27.78 32.24 -58.92
CA ILE A 52 -26.45 31.63 -59.01
C ILE A 52 -26.26 30.48 -57.94
N LEU A 53 -26.97 30.58 -56.86
CA LEU A 53 -26.86 29.57 -55.71
C LEU A 53 -28.00 28.54 -55.79
N ALA A 54 -28.93 28.66 -56.71
CA ALA A 54 -30.07 27.74 -56.88
C ALA A 54 -29.65 26.30 -57.25
N ASN A 55 -28.44 26.11 -57.76
CA ASN A 55 -27.92 24.81 -58.17
C ASN A 55 -27.20 24.02 -57.05
N ILE A 56 -27.08 24.58 -55.83
CA ILE A 56 -26.45 23.86 -54.71
C ILE A 56 -27.49 22.92 -54.11
N PRO A 57 -27.23 21.60 -54.12
CA PRO A 57 -28.14 20.64 -53.49
C PRO A 57 -28.35 20.93 -52.03
N LEU A 58 -29.57 20.71 -51.52
CA LEU A 58 -29.90 20.86 -50.09
C LEU A 58 -28.94 20.08 -49.18
N THR A 59 -28.45 18.93 -49.63
CA THR A 59 -27.49 18.06 -48.91
C THR A 59 -26.20 18.79 -48.56
N VAL A 60 -25.69 19.70 -49.44
CA VAL A 60 -24.47 20.48 -49.17
C VAL A 60 -24.71 21.46 -48.02
N TRP A 61 -25.88 22.11 -47.98
CA TRP A 61 -26.26 23.01 -46.89
C TRP A 61 -26.40 22.28 -45.55
N VAL A 62 -27.00 21.09 -45.57
CA VAL A 62 -27.13 20.25 -44.37
C VAL A 62 -25.75 19.90 -43.82
N ILE A 63 -24.78 19.53 -44.68
CA ILE A 63 -23.41 19.19 -44.25
C ILE A 63 -22.70 20.42 -43.64
N ILE A 64 -22.74 21.58 -44.32
CA ILE A 64 -22.07 22.80 -43.86
C ILE A 64 -22.61 23.23 -42.49
N ILE A 65 -23.94 23.29 -42.34
CA ILE A 65 -24.60 23.71 -41.09
C ILE A 65 -24.39 22.67 -40.02
N GLY A 66 -24.40 21.37 -40.36
CA GLY A 66 -24.10 20.27 -39.42
C GLY A 66 -22.68 20.40 -38.83
N ILE A 67 -21.68 20.70 -39.66
CA ILE A 67 -20.31 20.93 -39.20
C ILE A 67 -20.23 22.19 -38.32
N LEU A 68 -20.87 23.28 -38.76
CA LEU A 68 -20.81 24.58 -38.07
C LEU A 68 -21.49 24.57 -36.72
N LEU A 69 -22.54 23.78 -36.50
CA LEU A 69 -23.22 23.59 -35.25
C LEU A 69 -22.61 22.42 -34.40
N GLY A 70 -22.20 21.34 -35.07
CA GLY A 70 -21.69 20.13 -34.40
C GLY A 70 -20.36 20.36 -33.68
N ILE A 71 -19.44 21.15 -34.28
CA ILE A 71 -18.14 21.41 -33.63
C ILE A 71 -18.31 22.15 -32.29
N PRO A 72 -19.02 23.28 -32.18
CA PRO A 72 -19.23 23.96 -30.90
C PRO A 72 -19.94 23.10 -29.86
N ILE A 73 -20.93 22.31 -30.28
CA ILE A 73 -21.67 21.42 -29.39
C ILE A 73 -20.75 20.31 -28.88
N SER A 74 -19.93 19.70 -29.73
CA SER A 74 -18.95 18.69 -29.37
C SER A 74 -17.94 19.24 -28.32
N ILE A 75 -17.43 20.46 -28.55
CA ILE A 75 -16.53 21.14 -27.61
C ILE A 75 -17.24 21.39 -26.28
N PHE A 76 -18.50 21.81 -26.30
CA PHE A 76 -19.29 22.03 -25.10
C PHE A 76 -19.51 20.74 -24.32
N VAL A 77 -19.92 19.66 -24.97
CA VAL A 77 -20.12 18.34 -24.35
C VAL A 77 -18.82 17.82 -23.73
N ASN A 78 -17.70 17.95 -24.46
CA ASN A 78 -16.40 17.54 -23.95
C ASN A 78 -16.04 18.32 -22.66
N ARG A 79 -16.17 19.63 -22.65
CA ARG A 79 -15.83 20.46 -21.46
C ARG A 79 -16.82 20.33 -20.32
N ALA A 80 -18.10 20.14 -20.61
CA ALA A 80 -19.16 20.16 -19.62
C ALA A 80 -19.40 18.76 -18.97
N LEU A 81 -19.05 17.67 -19.65
CA LEU A 81 -19.30 16.30 -19.20
C LEU A 81 -18.05 15.44 -19.16
N LEU A 82 -17.32 15.32 -20.27
CA LEU A 82 -16.20 14.37 -20.33
C LEU A 82 -15.02 14.79 -19.46
N LEU A 83 -14.63 16.05 -19.50
CA LEU A 83 -13.52 16.57 -18.70
C LEU A 83 -13.75 16.41 -17.18
N PRO A 84 -14.92 16.78 -16.61
CA PRO A 84 -15.23 16.55 -15.21
C PRO A 84 -15.19 15.08 -14.78
N ILE A 85 -15.68 14.17 -15.63
CA ILE A 85 -15.63 12.73 -15.35
C ILE A 85 -14.18 12.22 -15.34
N ARG A 86 -13.37 12.69 -16.29
CA ARG A 86 -11.95 12.32 -16.34
C ARG A 86 -11.19 12.82 -15.10
N MET A 87 -11.42 14.06 -14.70
CA MET A 87 -10.83 14.60 -13.47
C MET A 87 -11.23 13.80 -12.23
N LEU A 88 -12.49 13.36 -12.14
CA LEU A 88 -12.95 12.50 -11.06
C LEU A 88 -12.25 11.13 -11.09
N SER A 89 -12.09 10.55 -12.28
CA SER A 89 -11.37 9.28 -12.44
C SER A 89 -9.90 9.38 -12.03
N GLU A 90 -9.22 10.47 -12.40
CA GLU A 90 -7.84 10.75 -12.01
C GLU A 90 -7.72 10.95 -10.48
N ALA A 91 -8.66 11.66 -9.86
CA ALA A 91 -8.71 11.85 -8.41
C ALA A 91 -8.97 10.52 -7.68
N MET A 92 -9.89 9.69 -8.17
CA MET A 92 -10.14 8.35 -7.60
C MET A 92 -8.91 7.45 -7.69
N ASN A 93 -8.18 7.53 -8.80
CA ASN A 93 -6.92 6.77 -8.96
C ASN A 93 -5.85 7.24 -7.96
N ALA A 94 -5.72 8.54 -7.71
CA ALA A 94 -4.80 9.07 -6.70
C ALA A 94 -5.16 8.57 -5.28
N VAL A 95 -6.46 8.56 -4.93
CA VAL A 95 -6.94 8.02 -3.64
C VAL A 95 -6.66 6.52 -3.53
N ALA A 96 -6.83 5.76 -4.61
CA ALA A 96 -6.52 4.33 -4.63
C ALA A 96 -5.03 4.03 -4.39
N HIS A 97 -4.14 4.99 -4.64
CA HIS A 97 -2.71 4.92 -4.34
C HIS A 97 -2.33 5.59 -3.01
N GLY A 98 -3.30 5.82 -2.12
CA GLY A 98 -3.06 6.33 -0.77
C GLY A 98 -2.97 7.86 -0.65
N ASN A 99 -3.18 8.62 -1.72
CA ASN A 99 -3.21 10.08 -1.64
C ASN A 99 -4.61 10.57 -1.30
N PHE A 100 -4.87 10.81 -0.01
CA PHE A 100 -6.16 11.29 0.50
C PHE A 100 -6.29 12.82 0.55
N ASP A 101 -5.23 13.58 0.21
CA ASP A 101 -5.26 15.05 0.20
C ASP A 101 -5.93 15.63 -1.05
N VAL A 102 -6.30 14.78 -2.01
CA VAL A 102 -6.94 15.19 -3.25
C VAL A 102 -8.36 15.69 -2.98
N LYS A 103 -8.63 16.96 -3.34
CA LYS A 103 -9.96 17.57 -3.23
C LYS A 103 -10.47 18.06 -4.58
N MET A 104 -11.70 17.69 -4.89
CA MET A 104 -12.41 18.16 -6.08
C MET A 104 -13.08 19.49 -5.81
N ARG A 105 -13.01 20.43 -6.78
CA ARG A 105 -13.73 21.70 -6.69
C ARG A 105 -15.24 21.45 -6.74
N THR A 106 -15.99 21.93 -5.77
CA THR A 106 -17.44 21.73 -5.66
C THR A 106 -18.29 22.55 -6.63
N SER A 107 -17.69 23.19 -7.62
CA SER A 107 -18.39 23.93 -8.66
C SER A 107 -18.27 23.19 -9.99
N ALA A 108 -19.39 22.69 -10.48
CA ALA A 108 -19.51 22.02 -11.77
C ALA A 108 -20.75 22.51 -12.55
N PRO A 109 -20.76 22.39 -13.90
CA PRO A 109 -21.88 22.86 -14.73
C PRO A 109 -23.22 22.17 -14.42
N PHE A 110 -23.15 20.92 -13.97
CA PHE A 110 -24.32 20.09 -13.68
C PHE A 110 -24.36 19.67 -12.20
N SER A 111 -25.59 19.64 -11.63
CA SER A 111 -25.80 19.28 -10.23
C SER A 111 -25.37 17.86 -9.87
N ASP A 112 -25.48 16.93 -10.84
CA ASP A 112 -25.14 15.54 -10.63
C ASP A 112 -23.61 15.36 -10.50
N ILE A 113 -22.85 16.11 -11.32
CA ILE A 113 -21.38 16.16 -11.25
C ILE A 113 -20.94 16.86 -9.96
N GLU A 114 -21.58 17.99 -9.62
CA GLU A 114 -21.30 18.69 -8.37
C GLU A 114 -21.59 17.83 -7.13
N LYS A 115 -22.67 17.04 -7.20
CA LYS A 115 -22.98 16.06 -6.15
C LYS A 115 -21.90 14.97 -6.07
N ALA A 116 -21.51 14.40 -7.21
CA ALA A 116 -20.45 13.38 -7.24
C ALA A 116 -19.12 13.90 -6.67
N TYR A 117 -18.76 15.17 -6.93
CA TYR A 117 -17.57 15.78 -6.36
C TYR A 117 -17.68 15.98 -4.84
N ARG A 118 -18.85 16.37 -4.32
CA ARG A 118 -19.08 16.47 -2.86
C ARG A 118 -19.02 15.11 -2.18
N ASP A 119 -19.68 14.12 -2.78
CA ASP A 119 -19.70 12.77 -2.24
C ASP A 119 -18.29 12.14 -2.26
N PHE A 120 -17.50 12.41 -3.32
CA PHE A 120 -16.09 12.04 -3.41
C PHE A 120 -15.24 12.71 -2.31
N ASN A 121 -15.37 14.03 -2.12
CA ASN A 121 -14.60 14.74 -1.09
C ASN A 121 -14.95 14.25 0.32
N LEU A 122 -16.23 13.97 0.59
CA LEU A 122 -16.65 13.39 1.87
C LEU A 122 -16.03 12.02 2.09
N MET A 123 -16.08 11.14 1.08
CA MET A 123 -15.46 9.82 1.16
C MET A 123 -13.95 9.91 1.41
N THR A 124 -13.26 10.82 0.71
CA THR A 124 -11.82 11.03 0.87
C THR A 124 -11.48 11.56 2.27
N GLU A 125 -12.30 12.45 2.82
CA GLU A 125 -12.12 12.98 4.17
C GLU A 125 -12.32 11.90 5.25
N GLU A 126 -13.33 11.04 5.10
CA GLU A 126 -13.56 9.89 6.00
C GLU A 126 -12.42 8.85 5.90
N LEU A 127 -11.91 8.58 4.69
CA LEU A 127 -10.77 7.69 4.50
C LEU A 127 -9.50 8.27 5.14
N ALA A 128 -9.22 9.55 4.94
CA ALA A 128 -8.08 10.24 5.55
C ALA A 128 -8.16 10.19 7.09
N ALA A 129 -9.33 10.47 7.66
CA ALA A 129 -9.56 10.42 9.10
C ALA A 129 -9.34 8.99 9.65
N THR A 130 -9.82 7.97 8.93
CA THR A 130 -9.64 6.56 9.30
C THR A 130 -8.16 6.17 9.27
N GLU A 131 -7.41 6.61 8.27
CA GLU A 131 -5.98 6.30 8.14
C GLU A 131 -5.14 6.99 9.22
N ILE A 132 -5.45 8.25 9.56
CA ILE A 132 -4.81 8.97 10.67
C ILE A 132 -5.10 8.25 12.00
N LEU A 133 -6.38 7.90 12.26
CA LEU A 133 -6.76 7.16 13.46
C LEU A 133 -6.04 5.81 13.55
N LYS A 134 -5.89 5.09 12.46
CA LYS A 134 -5.17 3.81 12.40
C LYS A 134 -3.70 3.99 12.76
N THR A 135 -3.03 5.01 12.19
CA THR A 135 -1.61 5.29 12.43
C THR A 135 -1.37 5.76 13.86
N ASP A 136 -2.17 6.72 14.36
CA ASP A 136 -2.09 7.23 15.72
C ASP A 136 -2.44 6.16 16.76
N PHE A 137 -3.48 5.35 16.49
CA PHE A 137 -3.87 4.24 17.36
C PHE A 137 -2.73 3.24 17.49
N VAL A 138 -2.14 2.79 16.38
CA VAL A 138 -1.03 1.81 16.42
C VAL A 138 0.19 2.38 17.14
N SER A 139 0.55 3.65 16.90
CA SER A 139 1.67 4.31 17.58
C SER A 139 1.44 4.45 19.09
N ASN A 140 0.27 4.96 19.47
CA ASN A 140 -0.06 5.22 20.88
C ASN A 140 -0.23 3.92 21.67
N VAL A 141 -0.97 2.93 21.11
CA VAL A 141 -1.15 1.61 21.75
C VAL A 141 0.19 0.93 21.99
N SER A 142 1.13 1.08 21.07
CA SER A 142 2.44 0.46 21.24
C SER A 142 3.27 1.08 22.34
N HIS A 143 3.25 2.40 22.46
CA HIS A 143 3.88 3.07 23.59
C HIS A 143 3.23 2.68 24.92
N GLU A 144 1.88 2.63 24.97
CA GLU A 144 1.14 2.26 26.17
C GLU A 144 1.28 0.78 26.55
N ILE A 145 1.54 -0.12 25.59
CA ILE A 145 1.84 -1.54 25.86
C ILE A 145 3.32 -1.73 26.22
N LYS A 146 4.25 -1.05 25.56
CA LYS A 146 5.68 -1.21 25.82
C LYS A 146 6.06 -0.82 27.27
N THR A 147 5.45 0.23 27.81
CA THR A 147 5.73 0.72 29.16
C THR A 147 5.45 -0.34 30.24
N PRO A 148 4.25 -0.96 30.33
CA PRO A 148 4.00 -2.01 31.34
C PRO A 148 4.84 -3.27 31.11
N ILE A 149 5.14 -3.64 29.85
CA ILE A 149 6.02 -4.77 29.55
C ILE A 149 7.42 -4.51 30.11
N THR A 150 8.00 -3.34 29.83
CA THR A 150 9.32 -2.95 30.36
C THR A 150 9.33 -2.92 31.89
N ALA A 151 8.22 -2.52 32.53
CA ALA A 151 8.11 -2.58 33.98
C ALA A 151 8.10 -4.05 34.50
N ILE A 152 7.36 -4.95 33.83
CA ILE A 152 7.35 -6.39 34.18
C ILE A 152 8.75 -6.99 34.00
N GLU A 153 9.44 -6.70 32.89
CA GLU A 153 10.85 -7.11 32.69
C GLU A 153 11.76 -6.60 33.80
N GLY A 154 11.64 -5.31 34.15
CA GLY A 154 12.43 -4.70 35.19
C GLY A 154 12.24 -5.37 36.58
N TYR A 155 10.98 -5.61 36.97
CA TYR A 155 10.69 -6.30 38.23
C TYR A 155 11.14 -7.76 38.20
N ALA A 156 10.99 -8.46 37.10
CA ALA A 156 11.46 -9.83 36.95
C ALA A 156 13.00 -9.92 37.04
N MET A 157 13.74 -8.97 36.43
CA MET A 157 15.20 -8.87 36.55
C MET A 157 15.65 -8.60 37.99
N LEU A 158 14.92 -7.75 38.74
CA LEU A 158 15.21 -7.50 40.15
C LEU A 158 15.00 -8.75 40.99
N LEU A 159 13.94 -9.52 40.72
CA LEU A 159 13.71 -10.81 41.39
C LEU A 159 14.81 -11.82 41.06
N GLN A 160 15.21 -11.93 39.79
CA GLN A 160 16.25 -12.84 39.33
C GLN A 160 17.59 -12.59 40.00
N GLY A 161 17.90 -11.32 40.36
CA GLY A 161 19.10 -10.97 41.13
C GLY A 161 19.02 -11.17 42.61
N SER A 162 17.93 -11.72 43.17
CA SER A 162 17.76 -11.98 44.61
C SER A 162 18.47 -13.28 45.03
N GLU A 163 19.27 -13.22 46.09
CA GLU A 163 20.00 -14.40 46.63
C GLU A 163 19.08 -15.41 47.31
N ASP A 164 17.85 -15.04 47.65
CA ASP A 164 16.88 -15.86 48.39
C ASP A 164 15.84 -16.58 47.52
N LEU A 165 15.99 -16.57 46.18
CA LEU A 165 15.05 -17.24 45.30
C LEU A 165 15.19 -18.77 45.37
N SER A 166 14.04 -19.46 45.45
CA SER A 166 14.03 -20.91 45.26
C SER A 166 14.27 -21.25 43.77
N GLU A 167 14.72 -22.47 43.47
CA GLU A 167 14.89 -22.92 42.06
C GLU A 167 13.58 -22.84 41.29
N GLU A 168 12.44 -23.11 41.91
CA GLU A 168 11.11 -23.01 41.30
C GLU A 168 10.73 -21.56 40.98
N ASP A 169 11.01 -20.61 41.89
CA ASP A 169 10.77 -19.20 41.69
C ASP A 169 11.68 -18.63 40.59
N ALA A 170 12.92 -19.08 40.50
CA ALA A 170 13.85 -18.71 39.45
C ALA A 170 13.34 -19.14 38.06
N GLU A 171 12.77 -20.34 37.92
CA GLU A 171 12.15 -20.82 36.69
C GLU A 171 10.93 -19.97 36.31
N TYR A 172 10.09 -19.56 37.30
CA TYR A 172 8.97 -18.65 37.01
C TYR A 172 9.43 -17.28 36.54
N VAL A 173 10.47 -16.72 37.13
CA VAL A 173 11.05 -15.43 36.73
C VAL A 173 11.60 -15.51 35.31
N GLU A 174 12.30 -16.58 34.94
CA GLU A 174 12.80 -16.80 33.60
C GLU A 174 11.66 -16.87 32.59
N LYS A 175 10.58 -17.61 32.91
CA LYS A 175 9.37 -17.65 32.04
C LYS A 175 8.70 -16.28 31.89
N ILE A 176 8.66 -15.47 32.95
CA ILE A 176 8.12 -14.09 32.87
C ILE A 176 8.98 -13.23 31.94
N LEU A 177 10.30 -13.27 32.08
CA LEU A 177 11.22 -12.53 31.23
C LEU A 177 11.08 -12.94 29.76
N LEU A 178 11.04 -14.24 29.50
CA LEU A 178 10.87 -14.79 28.15
C LEU A 178 9.56 -14.29 27.49
N ASN A 179 8.44 -14.40 28.23
CA ASN A 179 7.14 -13.97 27.69
C ASN A 179 7.04 -12.44 27.52
N SER A 180 7.63 -11.66 28.43
CA SER A 180 7.68 -10.20 28.31
C SER A 180 8.48 -9.78 27.08
N LYS A 181 9.63 -10.42 26.84
CA LYS A 181 10.46 -10.18 25.66
C LYS A 181 9.70 -10.52 24.36
N ARG A 182 9.05 -11.68 24.32
CA ARG A 182 8.20 -12.08 23.17
C ARG A 182 7.10 -11.06 22.87
N LEU A 183 6.42 -10.56 23.91
CA LEU A 183 5.36 -9.57 23.76
C LEU A 183 5.93 -8.23 23.26
N SER A 184 7.09 -7.81 23.74
CA SER A 184 7.81 -6.62 23.30
C SER A 184 8.16 -6.69 21.81
N GLU A 185 8.70 -7.83 21.36
CA GLU A 185 9.04 -8.08 19.95
C GLU A 185 7.79 -8.10 19.06
N LEU A 186 6.70 -8.73 19.50
CA LEU A 186 5.45 -8.80 18.77
C LEU A 186 4.85 -7.40 18.56
N VAL A 187 4.81 -6.59 19.61
CA VAL A 187 4.35 -5.19 19.52
C VAL A 187 5.26 -4.36 18.63
N GLY A 188 6.57 -4.53 18.72
CA GLY A 188 7.55 -3.86 17.87
C GLY A 188 7.34 -4.20 16.38
N ASN A 189 7.15 -5.47 16.06
CA ASN A 189 6.89 -5.94 14.71
C ASN A 189 5.56 -5.42 14.16
N MET A 190 4.48 -5.42 14.98
CA MET A 190 3.18 -4.83 14.58
C MET A 190 3.30 -3.35 14.23
N LEU A 191 4.08 -2.58 15.01
CA LEU A 191 4.37 -1.18 14.75
C LEU A 191 5.10 -0.99 13.44
N LEU A 192 6.13 -1.79 13.21
CA LEU A 192 6.92 -1.70 12.00
C LEU A 192 6.06 -2.01 10.77
N PHE A 193 5.22 -3.06 10.82
CA PHE A 193 4.23 -3.33 9.78
C PHE A 193 3.32 -2.14 9.51
N SER A 194 2.75 -1.55 10.56
CA SER A 194 1.87 -0.39 10.38
C SER A 194 2.57 0.79 9.71
N LYS A 195 3.83 1.04 10.04
CA LYS A 195 4.63 2.09 9.40
C LYS A 195 4.91 1.79 7.93
N ILE A 196 5.19 0.51 7.59
CA ILE A 196 5.44 0.07 6.22
C ILE A 196 4.16 0.19 5.39
N ASP A 197 3.05 -0.39 5.86
CA ASP A 197 1.76 -0.40 5.17
C ASP A 197 1.23 1.03 4.91
N ASN A 198 1.51 1.98 5.81
CA ASN A 198 1.07 3.38 5.68
C ASN A 198 2.07 4.28 4.94
N GLN A 199 3.13 3.73 4.34
CA GLN A 199 4.23 4.52 3.75
C GLN A 199 4.78 5.62 4.67
N ALA A 200 4.55 5.48 5.97
CA ALA A 200 5.00 6.41 7.02
C ALA A 200 6.42 6.09 7.49
N ILE A 201 7.16 5.30 6.72
CA ILE A 201 8.56 5.04 6.99
C ILE A 201 9.32 6.30 6.63
N ASP A 202 10.03 6.83 7.61
CA ASP A 202 11.04 7.85 7.35
C ASP A 202 12.09 7.22 6.42
N THR A 203 11.99 7.52 5.13
CA THR A 203 12.86 6.97 4.08
C THR A 203 14.23 7.65 4.14
N LYS A 204 14.88 7.58 5.31
CA LYS A 204 16.25 8.03 5.44
C LYS A 204 17.13 7.09 4.65
N VAL A 205 17.44 7.47 3.43
CA VAL A 205 18.41 6.78 2.59
C VAL A 205 19.79 7.20 3.05
N GLU A 206 20.63 6.23 3.37
CA GLU A 206 22.04 6.42 3.72
C GLU A 206 22.91 5.37 2.99
N SER A 207 24.16 5.72 2.73
CA SER A 207 25.14 4.77 2.18
C SER A 207 25.77 3.97 3.31
N PHE A 208 25.80 2.65 3.17
CA PHE A 208 26.39 1.73 4.15
C PHE A 208 26.84 0.43 3.49
N SER A 209 27.80 -0.25 4.14
CA SER A 209 28.31 -1.54 3.69
C SER A 209 27.34 -2.65 4.09
N LEU A 210 26.81 -3.40 3.12
CA LEU A 210 25.88 -4.51 3.35
C LEU A 210 26.59 -5.71 4.00
N ASP A 211 27.77 -6.06 3.55
CA ASP A 211 28.55 -7.16 4.10
C ASP A 211 28.86 -6.94 5.59
N GLU A 212 29.22 -5.72 5.96
CA GLU A 212 29.46 -5.39 7.37
C GLU A 212 28.17 -5.48 8.21
N GLN A 213 27.05 -5.03 7.64
CA GLN A 213 25.76 -5.12 8.33
C GLN A 213 25.32 -6.59 8.53
N ILE A 214 25.55 -7.46 7.53
CA ILE A 214 25.28 -8.90 7.65
C ILE A 214 26.19 -9.54 8.71
N ARG A 215 27.49 -9.19 8.74
CA ARG A 215 28.41 -9.65 9.80
C ARG A 215 27.92 -9.25 11.20
N GLN A 216 27.43 -8.02 11.35
CA GLN A 216 26.84 -7.57 12.62
C GLN A 216 25.62 -8.39 13.02
N SER A 217 24.74 -8.76 12.06
CA SER A 217 23.60 -9.66 12.31
C SER A 217 24.04 -11.05 12.74
N ILE A 218 25.07 -11.59 12.10
CA ILE A 218 25.65 -12.91 12.48
C ILE A 218 26.20 -12.88 13.90
N LEU A 219 26.97 -11.85 14.25
CA LEU A 219 27.53 -11.68 15.59
C LEU A 219 26.45 -11.48 16.67
N LEU A 220 25.38 -10.75 16.34
CA LEU A 220 24.25 -10.58 17.26
C LEU A 220 23.59 -11.91 17.64
N LEU A 221 23.60 -12.88 16.72
CA LEU A 221 22.99 -14.20 16.88
C LEU A 221 23.99 -15.27 17.40
N GLU A 222 25.23 -14.87 17.74
CA GLU A 222 26.28 -15.78 18.21
C GLU A 222 25.82 -16.73 19.34
N PRO A 223 25.13 -16.29 20.42
CA PRO A 223 24.68 -17.18 21.45
C PRO A 223 23.83 -18.35 20.96
N LYS A 224 23.00 -18.12 19.94
CA LYS A 224 22.07 -19.12 19.38
C LYS A 224 22.78 -20.15 18.51
N TRP A 225 23.65 -19.72 17.58
CA TRP A 225 24.35 -20.68 16.70
C TRP A 225 25.49 -21.38 17.43
N ALA A 226 26.12 -20.72 18.43
CA ALA A 226 27.13 -21.36 19.24
C ALA A 226 26.54 -22.43 20.17
N GLU A 227 25.38 -22.19 20.79
CA GLU A 227 24.66 -23.17 21.63
C GLU A 227 24.31 -24.45 20.84
N LYS A 228 23.93 -24.30 19.56
CA LYS A 228 23.64 -25.44 18.67
C LYS A 228 24.88 -26.03 18.01
N GLU A 229 26.07 -25.50 18.24
CA GLU A 229 27.32 -25.91 17.56
C GLU A 229 27.18 -25.84 16.01
N ILE A 230 26.47 -24.83 15.50
CA ILE A 230 26.27 -24.64 14.05
C ILE A 230 27.55 -24.09 13.43
N GLU A 231 28.00 -24.69 12.32
CA GLU A 231 29.07 -24.16 11.49
C GLU A 231 28.50 -23.11 10.53
N LEU A 232 29.16 -21.95 10.43
CA LEU A 232 28.74 -20.88 9.52
C LEU A 232 29.68 -20.82 8.31
N ASP A 233 29.14 -21.09 7.11
CA ASP A 233 29.83 -20.88 5.83
C ASP A 233 29.44 -19.48 5.29
N VAL A 234 30.37 -18.51 5.42
CA VAL A 234 30.08 -17.10 5.16
C VAL A 234 30.94 -16.57 4.01
N ASP A 235 30.29 -16.21 2.90
CA ASP A 235 30.94 -15.68 1.70
C ASP A 235 30.27 -14.38 1.25
N LEU A 236 30.80 -13.24 1.72
CA LEU A 236 30.22 -11.90 1.54
C LEU A 236 31.13 -11.02 0.68
N GLU A 237 30.64 -10.64 -0.49
CA GLU A 237 31.25 -9.61 -1.31
C GLU A 237 31.05 -8.24 -0.66
N SER A 238 32.09 -7.38 -0.67
CA SER A 238 32.01 -6.03 -0.13
C SER A 238 31.16 -5.13 -1.04
N ILE A 239 29.98 -4.69 -0.57
CA ILE A 239 29.00 -3.97 -1.37
C ILE A 239 28.50 -2.74 -0.57
N GLU A 240 28.79 -1.55 -1.10
CA GLU A 240 28.15 -0.31 -0.64
C GLU A 240 26.73 -0.22 -1.24
N TYR A 241 25.76 0.08 -0.41
CA TYR A 241 24.35 0.16 -0.77
C TYR A 241 23.72 1.46 -0.25
N GLU A 242 22.90 2.09 -1.08
CA GLU A 242 22.10 3.26 -0.70
C GLU A 242 20.67 2.82 -0.36
N GLY A 243 20.31 2.92 0.90
CA GLY A 243 19.00 2.47 1.35
C GLY A 243 18.70 2.77 2.81
N ASN A 244 17.63 2.18 3.34
CA ASN A 244 17.30 2.29 4.75
C ASN A 244 18.02 1.23 5.57
N LYS A 245 19.13 1.63 6.20
CA LYS A 245 19.99 0.76 7.02
C LYS A 245 19.22 0.02 8.13
N ALA A 246 18.29 0.69 8.80
CA ALA A 246 17.54 0.09 9.91
C ALA A 246 16.58 -1.02 9.42
N LEU A 247 15.88 -0.78 8.31
CA LEU A 247 14.99 -1.79 7.72
C LEU A 247 15.75 -3.01 7.22
N MET A 248 16.90 -2.79 6.54
CA MET A 248 17.72 -3.90 6.05
C MET A 248 18.25 -4.76 7.19
N MET A 249 18.61 -4.19 8.34
CA MET A 249 19.01 -4.94 9.52
C MET A 249 17.90 -5.90 10.00
N HIS A 250 16.62 -5.49 9.93
CA HIS A 250 15.50 -6.37 10.24
C HIS A 250 15.39 -7.54 9.27
N VAL A 251 15.70 -7.32 7.97
CA VAL A 251 15.70 -8.41 6.97
C VAL A 251 16.75 -9.46 7.32
N TRP A 252 18.00 -9.03 7.53
CA TRP A 252 19.09 -9.95 7.83
C TRP A 252 18.86 -10.71 9.13
N ASN A 253 18.50 -10.02 10.20
CA ASN A 253 18.23 -10.65 11.50
C ASN A 253 17.13 -11.71 11.41
N ASN A 254 16.01 -11.43 10.71
CA ASN A 254 14.92 -12.38 10.60
C ASN A 254 15.29 -13.61 9.75
N LEU A 255 16.00 -13.43 8.64
CA LEU A 255 16.38 -14.55 7.77
C LEU A 255 17.47 -15.42 8.41
N ILE A 256 18.49 -14.82 9.00
CA ILE A 256 19.58 -15.55 9.65
C ILE A 256 19.07 -16.24 10.91
N ASP A 257 18.24 -15.59 11.74
CA ASP A 257 17.63 -16.20 12.92
C ASP A 257 16.75 -17.39 12.55
N ASN A 258 15.97 -17.29 11.48
CA ASN A 258 15.20 -18.43 10.98
C ASN A 258 16.10 -19.58 10.53
N ALA A 259 17.14 -19.32 9.77
CA ALA A 259 18.07 -20.36 9.34
C ALA A 259 18.70 -21.08 10.55
N ILE A 260 19.22 -20.36 11.53
CA ILE A 260 19.79 -20.93 12.76
C ILE A 260 18.73 -21.73 13.54
N LYS A 261 17.51 -21.22 13.62
CA LYS A 261 16.41 -21.83 14.37
C LYS A 261 16.04 -23.21 13.81
N PHE A 262 15.92 -23.33 12.48
CA PHE A 262 15.45 -24.54 11.81
C PHE A 262 16.57 -25.53 11.44
N THR A 263 17.83 -25.09 11.47
CA THR A 263 18.99 -25.96 11.30
C THR A 263 19.16 -26.88 12.51
N PRO A 264 19.37 -28.19 12.33
CA PRO A 264 19.74 -29.11 13.39
C PRO A 264 21.06 -28.74 14.07
N GLU A 265 21.31 -29.29 15.27
CA GLU A 265 22.60 -29.15 15.97
C GLU A 265 23.75 -29.76 15.10
N LYS A 266 24.92 -29.13 15.15
CA LYS A 266 26.14 -29.58 14.44
C LYS A 266 26.03 -29.65 12.93
N SER A 267 25.12 -28.85 12.37
CA SER A 267 24.92 -28.70 10.94
C SER A 267 25.44 -27.35 10.47
N THR A 268 25.27 -27.02 9.18
CA THR A 268 25.84 -25.83 8.55
C THR A 268 24.74 -24.84 8.15
N VAL A 269 24.98 -23.55 8.33
CA VAL A 269 24.20 -22.46 7.70
C VAL A 269 25.12 -21.72 6.76
N SER A 270 24.75 -21.66 5.47
CA SER A 270 25.51 -20.95 4.45
C SER A 270 24.90 -19.58 4.18
N ILE A 271 25.74 -18.53 4.21
CA ILE A 271 25.32 -17.14 4.02
C ILE A 271 26.18 -16.52 2.90
N ALA A 272 25.56 -16.05 1.85
CA ALA A 272 26.30 -15.40 0.76
C ALA A 272 25.69 -14.07 0.34
N LEU A 273 26.56 -13.14 -0.08
CA LEU A 273 26.22 -11.87 -0.66
C LEU A 273 26.97 -11.66 -1.96
N ARG A 274 26.30 -11.38 -3.04
CA ARG A 274 26.86 -11.22 -4.38
C ARG A 274 26.27 -10.01 -5.09
N LYS A 275 27.08 -9.42 -5.97
CA LYS A 275 26.62 -8.40 -6.90
C LYS A 275 26.48 -9.01 -8.30
N ASP A 276 25.33 -8.90 -8.92
CA ASP A 276 25.07 -9.31 -10.29
C ASP A 276 24.52 -8.14 -11.11
N GLY A 277 25.43 -7.45 -11.81
CA GLY A 277 25.15 -6.19 -12.50
C GLY A 277 24.70 -5.10 -11.53
N ASP A 278 23.46 -4.60 -11.70
CA ASP A 278 22.87 -3.59 -10.82
C ASP A 278 22.09 -4.21 -9.64
N ARG A 279 22.04 -5.54 -9.55
CA ARG A 279 21.33 -6.26 -8.49
C ARG A 279 22.28 -6.73 -7.41
N VAL A 280 21.78 -6.69 -6.19
CA VAL A 280 22.44 -7.31 -5.04
C VAL A 280 21.62 -8.53 -4.64
N ILE A 281 22.27 -9.68 -4.51
CA ILE A 281 21.67 -10.95 -4.16
C ILE A 281 22.24 -11.43 -2.84
N PHE A 282 21.38 -11.55 -1.85
CA PHE A 282 21.67 -12.17 -0.56
C PHE A 282 21.00 -13.53 -0.50
N THR A 283 21.72 -14.54 -0.06
CA THR A 283 21.19 -15.89 0.17
C THR A 283 21.56 -16.37 1.56
N VAL A 284 20.61 -17.05 2.20
CA VAL A 284 20.87 -17.84 3.41
C VAL A 284 20.24 -19.22 3.21
N GLU A 285 21.03 -20.25 3.43
CA GLU A 285 20.64 -21.66 3.27
C GLU A 285 20.86 -22.41 4.58
N ASP A 286 19.85 -23.14 5.00
CA ASP A 286 19.86 -23.99 6.19
C ASP A 286 19.87 -25.48 5.81
N GLU A 287 20.26 -26.35 6.74
CA GLU A 287 20.18 -27.81 6.62
C GLU A 287 18.98 -28.38 7.40
N GLY A 288 17.86 -27.64 7.42
CA GLY A 288 16.63 -28.04 8.09
C GLY A 288 15.76 -29.01 7.28
N GLU A 289 14.55 -29.28 7.79
CA GLU A 289 13.59 -30.18 7.14
C GLU A 289 13.01 -29.62 5.82
N GLY A 290 13.32 -28.37 5.47
CA GLY A 290 12.73 -27.68 4.34
C GLY A 290 11.29 -27.21 4.64
N ILE A 291 10.61 -26.72 3.57
CA ILE A 291 9.23 -26.20 3.64
C ILE A 291 8.32 -27.15 2.87
N ALA A 292 7.21 -27.59 3.49
CA ALA A 292 6.22 -28.42 2.79
C ALA A 292 5.62 -27.66 1.61
N GLU A 293 5.28 -28.38 0.53
CA GLU A 293 4.75 -27.76 -0.69
C GLU A 293 3.46 -26.98 -0.44
N GLU A 294 2.63 -27.46 0.49
CA GLU A 294 1.40 -26.81 0.93
C GLU A 294 1.64 -25.50 1.71
N ASP A 295 2.77 -25.37 2.40
CA ASP A 295 3.13 -24.19 3.20
C ASP A 295 3.85 -23.12 2.37
N SER A 296 4.51 -23.50 1.27
CA SER A 296 5.40 -22.62 0.50
C SER A 296 4.74 -21.33 0.02
N GLY A 297 3.43 -21.37 -0.25
CA GLY A 297 2.61 -20.20 -0.64
C GLY A 297 2.25 -19.28 0.52
N HIS A 298 2.37 -19.72 1.76
CA HIS A 298 1.85 -19.05 2.94
C HIS A 298 2.89 -18.61 3.96
N ILE A 299 4.16 -19.04 3.84
CA ILE A 299 5.21 -18.72 4.81
C ILE A 299 5.48 -17.22 4.99
N PHE A 300 5.08 -16.38 4.01
CA PHE A 300 5.16 -14.93 4.09
C PHE A 300 3.86 -14.26 4.57
N ASP A 301 2.82 -15.04 4.87
CA ASP A 301 1.56 -14.51 5.43
C ASP A 301 1.75 -14.14 6.91
N LYS A 302 1.06 -13.06 7.33
CA LYS A 302 1.14 -12.58 8.72
C LYS A 302 0.56 -13.64 9.68
N PHE A 303 1.29 -13.95 10.75
CA PHE A 303 0.94 -14.94 11.78
C PHE A 303 0.91 -16.40 11.31
N TYR A 304 1.36 -16.67 10.10
CA TYR A 304 1.43 -18.05 9.61
C TYR A 304 2.60 -18.80 10.26
N GLN A 305 2.35 -20.06 10.64
CA GLN A 305 3.33 -20.99 11.18
C GLN A 305 3.01 -22.37 10.63
N CYS A 306 4.01 -23.09 10.14
CA CYS A 306 3.84 -24.48 9.73
C CYS A 306 3.52 -25.36 10.94
N ASP A 307 2.73 -26.41 10.79
CA ASP A 307 2.27 -27.28 11.87
C ASP A 307 3.42 -27.85 12.72
N ASN A 308 4.56 -28.16 12.09
CA ASN A 308 5.76 -28.64 12.77
C ASN A 308 6.50 -27.53 13.57
N SER A 309 6.28 -26.26 13.26
CA SER A 309 6.96 -25.13 13.92
C SER A 309 6.29 -24.69 15.23
N HIS A 310 5.10 -25.20 15.57
CA HIS A 310 4.43 -24.93 16.84
C HIS A 310 5.23 -25.39 18.08
N LYS A 311 6.20 -26.27 17.90
CA LYS A 311 7.14 -26.69 18.95
C LYS A 311 8.34 -25.76 19.12
N GLN A 312 8.59 -24.88 18.15
CA GLN A 312 9.71 -23.96 18.14
C GLN A 312 9.23 -22.51 18.33
N GLU A 313 10.05 -21.70 18.99
CA GLU A 313 9.72 -20.31 19.30
C GLU A 313 9.51 -19.44 18.06
N GLY A 314 8.40 -18.70 17.99
CA GLY A 314 8.13 -17.72 16.93
C GLY A 314 6.71 -17.18 17.00
N ASN A 315 6.48 -16.04 16.37
CA ASN A 315 5.17 -15.38 16.32
C ASN A 315 4.58 -15.30 14.90
N GLY A 316 5.22 -15.92 13.89
CA GLY A 316 4.76 -15.91 12.51
C GLY A 316 4.81 -14.54 11.82
N LEU A 317 5.60 -13.59 12.35
CA LEU A 317 5.71 -12.24 11.79
C LEU A 317 7.05 -11.98 11.07
N GLY A 318 8.10 -12.75 11.35
CA GLY A 318 9.45 -12.49 10.84
C GLY A 318 9.53 -12.49 9.32
N LEU A 319 9.07 -13.57 8.66
CA LEU A 319 9.12 -13.68 7.19
C LEU A 319 8.13 -12.72 6.52
N ALA A 320 6.94 -12.51 7.11
CA ALA A 320 6.02 -11.51 6.62
C ALA A 320 6.63 -10.09 6.65
N LEU A 321 7.41 -9.78 7.70
CA LEU A 321 8.13 -8.52 7.81
C LEU A 321 9.23 -8.39 6.76
N VAL A 322 10.00 -9.45 6.53
CA VAL A 322 11.01 -9.50 5.44
C VAL A 322 10.35 -9.19 4.11
N LYS A 323 9.23 -9.83 3.79
CA LYS A 323 8.47 -9.60 2.56
C LYS A 323 8.01 -8.15 2.43
N SER A 324 7.39 -7.60 3.49
CA SER A 324 6.91 -6.21 3.48
C SER A 324 8.04 -5.20 3.33
N ILE A 325 9.20 -5.40 3.98
CA ILE A 325 10.37 -4.52 3.84
C ILE A 325 10.95 -4.60 2.43
N THR A 326 11.17 -5.81 1.92
CA THR A 326 11.77 -5.98 0.58
C THR A 326 10.88 -5.40 -0.51
N ASP A 327 9.56 -5.59 -0.44
CA ASP A 327 8.60 -4.99 -1.38
C ASP A 327 8.61 -3.46 -1.30
N ALA A 328 8.64 -2.88 -0.08
CA ALA A 328 8.69 -1.43 0.12
C ALA A 328 9.99 -0.79 -0.42
N LEU A 329 11.09 -1.55 -0.46
CA LEU A 329 12.39 -1.12 -1.00
C LEU A 329 12.56 -1.44 -2.50
N GLY A 330 11.51 -1.95 -3.17
CA GLY A 330 11.55 -2.29 -4.60
C GLY A 330 12.33 -3.56 -4.93
N GLY A 331 12.66 -4.36 -3.91
CA GLY A 331 13.31 -5.67 -4.04
C GLY A 331 12.31 -6.83 -4.07
N SER A 332 12.82 -8.05 -3.86
CA SER A 332 12.00 -9.25 -3.73
C SER A 332 12.65 -10.27 -2.79
N VAL A 333 11.83 -11.10 -2.16
CA VAL A 333 12.27 -12.27 -1.40
C VAL A 333 11.59 -13.52 -1.93
N SER A 334 12.32 -14.60 -2.01
CA SER A 334 11.84 -15.91 -2.42
C SER A 334 12.48 -17.02 -1.58
N THR A 335 11.88 -18.21 -1.64
CA THR A 335 12.40 -19.40 -0.97
C THR A 335 12.35 -20.58 -1.93
N GLU A 336 13.27 -21.52 -1.75
CA GLU A 336 13.30 -22.79 -2.46
C GLU A 336 13.84 -23.88 -1.53
N ASN A 337 13.32 -25.09 -1.67
CA ASN A 337 13.91 -26.26 -1.02
C ASN A 337 15.15 -26.69 -1.81
N THR A 338 16.25 -26.97 -1.10
CA THR A 338 17.47 -27.52 -1.65
C THR A 338 17.58 -29.03 -1.29
N GLU A 339 18.64 -29.67 -1.76
CA GLU A 339 18.92 -31.09 -1.36
C GLU A 339 19.20 -31.23 0.12
N LYS A 340 19.59 -30.14 0.81
CA LYS A 340 19.99 -30.14 2.21
C LYS A 340 18.95 -29.54 3.17
N GLY A 341 18.10 -28.65 2.70
CA GLY A 341 17.16 -27.92 3.54
C GLY A 341 16.42 -26.84 2.77
N CYS A 342 16.45 -25.59 3.24
CA CYS A 342 15.76 -24.47 2.63
C CYS A 342 16.73 -23.31 2.35
N ARG A 343 16.56 -22.64 1.21
CA ARG A 343 17.28 -21.41 0.85
C ARG A 343 16.32 -20.26 0.71
N PHE A 344 16.62 -19.18 1.40
CA PHE A 344 15.98 -17.87 1.18
C PHE A 344 16.88 -16.99 0.33
N THR A 345 16.28 -16.30 -0.64
CA THR A 345 16.98 -15.37 -1.53
C THR A 345 16.32 -14.01 -1.50
N VAL A 346 17.08 -12.96 -1.23
CA VAL A 346 16.66 -11.55 -1.32
C VAL A 346 17.38 -10.92 -2.49
N ILE A 347 16.64 -10.23 -3.35
CA ILE A 347 17.15 -9.47 -4.48
C ILE A 347 16.82 -8.00 -4.29
N LEU A 348 17.84 -7.13 -4.26
CA LEU A 348 17.73 -5.68 -4.20
C LEU A 348 18.16 -5.07 -5.54
N GLN A 349 17.63 -3.89 -5.86
CA GLN A 349 17.97 -3.13 -7.09
C GLN A 349 18.79 -1.90 -6.76
#